data_abe257417f3b9c900f14f1fa9446a522
#
_entry.id   abe257417f3b9c900f14f1fa9446a522
#
_cell.length_a   1.000
_cell.length_b   1.000
_cell.length_c   1.000
_cell.angle_alpha   90.00
_cell.angle_beta   90.00
_cell.angle_gamma   90.00
#
_symmetry.space_group_name_H-M   'P 1'
#
loop_
_entity.id
_entity.type
_entity.pdbx_description
1 polymer ?
#
loop_
_entity_poly.entity_id
_entity_poly.type
_entity_poly.pdbx_seq_one_letter_code
_entity_poly.pdbx_strand_id
1 'polypeptide(L)'
;MDLFPISLLFFLVFVNRYVVGLTIKAWDGIRKPSKLSDHEPTVTVVVPLYNEGSRIKETIYSLLAQEYPEDKLSIIVVDDCSSDDSYAHALEVALLNPRVLAIQNPYNMGKRRGINNAVRHATSEVIVSVDSDVVVDPRAVRELVKHFTSDEIAAVGGRVHVLNANDNWLSRMQAIKYWFGYEYLKNVERWFGSVMCLSGCLTAYRRSVLMELEPILETRNLLGVPIKYGEDRFLTRQIVKAGYKTTMTLQAQCHTMAPTTLTSYFNQQLRWRRSNIVDMIGGVSHAWSLHPVVGIHYLSLFAMLFSYPLVIFQSLVSGTFWSGALLHAALLAGLGCVYWFQTRNDAACSRIHPLWFVAMTLVMPITYLIATPLAMFTLHSSSWETRGHQGADEPTLDLTLVQQAVQAPEAEPMEPAPAASGTYRVAASALPESGTHPVAPKAAEANPMSLAA
;
A
#
# COMPACT_ATOMS: atom_id res chain seq x y z
N MET A 1 28.91 -30.32 -9.88
CA MET A 1 28.10 -30.03 -8.66
C MET A 1 26.68 -30.49 -8.95
N ASP A 2 26.20 -31.46 -8.20
CA ASP A 2 24.84 -31.97 -8.40
C ASP A 2 23.85 -30.89 -7.94
N LEU A 3 23.00 -30.41 -8.84
CA LEU A 3 22.02 -29.35 -8.56
C LEU A 3 20.59 -29.87 -8.40
N PHE A 4 20.46 -31.18 -8.36
CA PHE A 4 19.18 -31.80 -8.02
C PHE A 4 18.57 -31.20 -6.74
N PRO A 5 19.32 -30.92 -5.64
CA PRO A 5 18.80 -30.31 -4.44
C PRO A 5 18.21 -28.89 -4.69
N ILE A 6 18.84 -28.09 -5.54
CA ILE A 6 18.37 -26.73 -5.85
C ILE A 6 17.10 -26.78 -6.70
N SER A 7 17.06 -27.67 -7.69
CA SER A 7 15.85 -27.87 -8.52
C SER A 7 14.69 -28.43 -7.69
N LEU A 8 14.97 -29.35 -6.78
CA LEU A 8 13.99 -29.86 -5.83
C LEU A 8 13.45 -28.76 -4.92
N LEU A 9 14.33 -27.92 -4.35
CA LEU A 9 13.93 -26.77 -3.54
C LEU A 9 13.03 -25.82 -4.32
N PHE A 10 13.40 -25.51 -5.56
CA PHE A 10 12.58 -24.65 -6.42
C PHE A 10 11.19 -25.27 -6.68
N PHE A 11 11.13 -26.56 -6.95
CA PHE A 11 9.88 -27.29 -7.13
C PHE A 11 9.02 -27.27 -5.85
N LEU A 12 9.59 -27.51 -4.67
CA LEU A 12 8.89 -27.46 -3.39
C LEU A 12 8.34 -26.06 -3.10
N VAL A 13 9.09 -25.01 -3.43
CA VAL A 13 8.64 -23.63 -3.35
C VAL A 13 7.43 -23.39 -4.26
N PHE A 14 7.49 -23.87 -5.50
CA PHE A 14 6.40 -23.77 -6.45
C PHE A 14 5.15 -24.50 -5.94
N VAL A 15 5.28 -25.74 -5.48
CA VAL A 15 4.18 -26.54 -4.92
C VAL A 15 3.57 -25.83 -3.71
N ASN A 16 4.38 -25.35 -2.78
CA ASN A 16 3.89 -24.65 -1.60
C ASN A 16 3.08 -23.39 -1.98
N ARG A 17 3.55 -22.62 -2.96
CA ARG A 17 2.89 -21.35 -3.32
C ARG A 17 1.62 -21.52 -4.14
N TYR A 18 1.59 -22.45 -5.06
CA TYR A 18 0.48 -22.57 -6.01
C TYR A 18 -0.45 -23.72 -5.67
N VAL A 19 0.06 -24.89 -5.33
CA VAL A 19 -0.79 -26.06 -5.01
C VAL A 19 -1.48 -25.85 -3.66
N VAL A 20 -0.76 -25.43 -2.63
CA VAL A 20 -1.36 -25.11 -1.33
C VAL A 20 -2.36 -23.97 -1.46
N GLY A 21 -2.04 -22.93 -2.24
CA GLY A 21 -2.97 -21.84 -2.53
C GLY A 21 -4.25 -22.28 -3.23
N LEU A 22 -4.14 -23.18 -4.24
CA LEU A 22 -5.28 -23.76 -4.94
C LEU A 22 -6.17 -24.60 -4.01
N THR A 23 -5.56 -25.45 -3.17
CA THR A 23 -6.31 -26.29 -2.22
C THR A 23 -7.05 -25.45 -1.17
N ILE A 24 -6.41 -24.41 -0.63
CA ILE A 24 -7.04 -23.48 0.31
C ILE A 24 -8.19 -22.73 -0.37
N LYS A 25 -8.00 -22.26 -1.61
CA LYS A 25 -9.08 -21.57 -2.33
C LYS A 25 -10.27 -22.50 -2.64
N ALA A 26 -10.01 -23.76 -3.00
CA ALA A 26 -11.07 -24.75 -3.19
C ALA A 26 -11.83 -25.02 -1.87
N TRP A 27 -11.10 -25.09 -0.77
CA TRP A 27 -11.67 -25.29 0.56
C TRP A 27 -12.49 -24.07 1.03
N ASP A 28 -12.02 -22.85 0.78
CA ASP A 28 -12.76 -21.61 1.05
C ASP A 28 -14.13 -21.59 0.36
N GLY A 29 -14.22 -22.14 -0.84
CA GLY A 29 -15.48 -22.25 -1.58
C GLY A 29 -16.50 -23.23 -0.96
N ILE A 30 -16.04 -24.15 -0.11
CA ILE A 30 -16.88 -25.16 0.55
C ILE A 30 -17.24 -24.77 1.99
N ARG A 31 -16.36 -24.01 2.64
CA ARG A 31 -16.50 -23.62 4.05
C ARG A 31 -17.57 -22.55 4.22
N LYS A 32 -18.37 -22.66 5.27
CA LYS A 32 -19.26 -21.56 5.70
C LYS A 32 -18.40 -20.33 6.07
N PRO A 33 -18.78 -19.13 5.62
CA PRO A 33 -18.07 -17.92 5.99
C PRO A 33 -18.03 -17.76 7.52
N SER A 34 -16.91 -17.30 8.05
CA SER A 34 -16.80 -16.95 9.46
C SER A 34 -17.76 -15.81 9.78
N LYS A 35 -18.33 -15.82 11.01
CA LYS A 35 -19.17 -14.72 11.47
C LYS A 35 -18.34 -13.43 11.46
N LEU A 36 -18.79 -12.42 10.73
CA LEU A 36 -18.22 -11.10 10.69
C LEU A 36 -18.80 -10.24 11.81
N SER A 37 -18.13 -9.15 12.15
CA SER A 37 -18.61 -8.17 13.13
C SER A 37 -19.66 -7.27 12.48
N ASP A 38 -20.74 -7.00 13.21
CA ASP A 38 -21.73 -5.98 12.85
C ASP A 38 -21.39 -4.61 13.47
N HIS A 39 -20.33 -4.54 14.28
CA HIS A 39 -19.87 -3.28 14.89
C HIS A 39 -19.30 -2.34 13.84
N GLU A 40 -19.73 -1.10 13.88
CA GLU A 40 -19.24 0.02 13.06
C GLU A 40 -18.41 0.96 13.94
N PRO A 41 -17.08 0.72 14.10
CA PRO A 41 -16.21 1.59 14.89
C PRO A 41 -16.05 2.97 14.26
N THR A 42 -15.53 3.92 15.00
CA THR A 42 -15.01 5.16 14.41
C THR A 42 -13.76 4.88 13.60
N VAL A 43 -13.65 5.50 12.43
CA VAL A 43 -12.57 5.28 11.46
C VAL A 43 -11.93 6.60 11.06
N THR A 44 -10.62 6.67 11.08
CA THR A 44 -9.86 7.72 10.40
C THR A 44 -9.07 7.11 9.25
N VAL A 45 -9.31 7.61 8.04
CA VAL A 45 -8.48 7.25 6.89
C VAL A 45 -7.29 8.18 6.84
N VAL A 46 -6.09 7.63 6.79
CA VAL A 46 -4.83 8.35 6.71
C VAL A 46 -4.25 8.22 5.32
N VAL A 47 -3.99 9.35 4.67
CA VAL A 47 -3.44 9.43 3.32
C VAL A 47 -2.11 10.18 3.37
N PRO A 48 -0.96 9.47 3.34
CA PRO A 48 0.34 10.12 3.20
C PRO A 48 0.50 10.64 1.76
N LEU A 49 0.76 11.94 1.64
CA LEU A 49 0.83 12.66 0.37
C LEU A 49 2.25 13.13 0.11
N TYR A 50 2.73 12.94 -1.13
CA TYR A 50 3.95 13.57 -1.63
C TYR A 50 4.00 13.57 -3.15
N ASN A 51 4.05 14.78 -3.76
CA ASN A 51 4.18 15.02 -5.21
C ASN A 51 3.21 14.20 -6.08
N GLU A 52 1.91 14.35 -5.85
CA GLU A 52 0.83 13.72 -6.63
C GLU A 52 0.08 14.72 -7.51
N GLY A 53 0.31 16.02 -7.32
CA GLY A 53 -0.44 17.06 -8.00
C GLY A 53 -1.94 16.93 -7.74
N SER A 54 -2.75 17.17 -8.76
CA SER A 54 -4.21 17.12 -8.66
C SER A 54 -4.81 15.71 -8.44
N ARG A 55 -4.04 14.64 -8.64
CA ARG A 55 -4.53 13.25 -8.45
C ARG A 55 -4.97 12.95 -7.03
N ILE A 56 -4.42 13.63 -6.04
CA ILE A 56 -4.84 13.49 -4.65
C ILE A 56 -6.35 13.73 -4.47
N LYS A 57 -6.96 14.58 -5.27
CA LYS A 57 -8.42 14.82 -5.23
C LYS A 57 -9.22 13.56 -5.54
N GLU A 58 -8.79 12.74 -6.51
CA GLU A 58 -9.47 11.49 -6.88
C GLU A 58 -9.48 10.52 -5.68
N THR A 59 -8.33 10.40 -5.00
CA THR A 59 -8.22 9.60 -3.78
C THR A 59 -9.16 10.12 -2.69
N ILE A 60 -9.12 11.43 -2.37
CA ILE A 60 -9.96 12.02 -1.31
C ILE A 60 -11.45 11.86 -1.65
N TYR A 61 -11.87 12.11 -2.89
CA TYR A 61 -13.27 11.94 -3.29
C TYR A 61 -13.73 10.48 -3.22
N SER A 62 -12.89 9.51 -3.56
CA SER A 62 -13.23 8.10 -3.39
C SER A 62 -13.41 7.71 -1.92
N LEU A 63 -12.70 8.37 -1.01
CA LEU A 63 -12.82 8.19 0.43
C LEU A 63 -14.06 8.91 1.01
N LEU A 64 -14.43 10.07 0.48
CA LEU A 64 -15.66 10.76 0.85
C LEU A 64 -16.91 10.02 0.37
N ALA A 65 -16.79 9.22 -0.69
CA ALA A 65 -17.86 8.41 -1.26
C ALA A 65 -18.04 7.03 -0.56
N GLN A 66 -17.36 6.78 0.57
CA GLN A 66 -17.50 5.51 1.28
C GLN A 66 -18.91 5.34 1.86
N GLU A 67 -19.49 4.15 1.68
CA GLU A 67 -20.76 3.73 2.29
C GLU A 67 -20.56 3.42 3.79
N TYR A 68 -20.23 4.47 4.55
CA TYR A 68 -19.97 4.41 5.99
C TYR A 68 -20.64 5.61 6.68
N PRO A 69 -21.09 5.50 7.96
CA PRO A 69 -21.69 6.62 8.66
C PRO A 69 -20.77 7.85 8.67
N GLU A 70 -21.29 9.00 8.24
CA GLU A 70 -20.50 10.22 8.05
C GLU A 70 -19.90 10.75 9.36
N ASP A 71 -20.60 10.59 10.46
CA ASP A 71 -20.18 10.97 11.81
C ASP A 71 -19.08 10.04 12.39
N LYS A 72 -18.86 8.87 11.75
CA LYS A 72 -17.86 7.89 12.16
C LYS A 72 -16.65 7.82 11.23
N LEU A 73 -16.63 8.58 10.12
CA LEU A 73 -15.55 8.55 9.12
C LEU A 73 -14.91 9.91 8.98
N SER A 74 -13.62 10.01 9.28
CA SER A 74 -12.78 11.17 9.02
C SER A 74 -11.60 10.81 8.13
N ILE A 75 -11.03 11.80 7.45
CA ILE A 75 -9.90 11.65 6.54
C ILE A 75 -8.81 12.62 6.97
N ILE A 76 -7.59 12.14 7.15
CA ILE A 76 -6.40 12.97 7.41
C ILE A 76 -5.43 12.77 6.26
N VAL A 77 -5.19 13.82 5.51
CA VAL A 77 -4.16 13.87 4.46
C VAL A 77 -2.93 14.52 5.06
N VAL A 78 -1.79 13.81 5.05
CA VAL A 78 -0.53 14.35 5.56
C VAL A 78 0.44 14.54 4.42
N ASP A 79 0.65 15.79 4.04
CA ASP A 79 1.63 16.18 3.03
C ASP A 79 3.03 16.17 3.63
N ASP A 80 3.92 15.39 3.03
CA ASP A 80 5.31 15.25 3.46
C ASP A 80 6.24 16.30 2.82
N CYS A 81 5.81 17.55 2.85
CA CYS A 81 6.49 18.70 2.27
C CYS A 81 6.68 18.56 0.74
N SER A 82 5.55 18.38 0.02
CA SER A 82 5.55 18.33 -1.44
C SER A 82 6.14 19.58 -2.06
N SER A 83 6.87 19.41 -3.16
CA SER A 83 7.46 20.50 -3.93
C SER A 83 6.55 20.98 -5.07
N ASP A 84 5.45 20.29 -5.31
CA ASP A 84 4.41 20.62 -6.29
C ASP A 84 3.14 21.20 -5.60
N ASP A 85 2.04 21.29 -6.33
CA ASP A 85 0.77 21.82 -5.87
C ASP A 85 -0.12 20.79 -5.11
N SER A 86 0.43 19.62 -4.75
CA SER A 86 -0.30 18.55 -4.08
C SER A 86 -1.00 18.99 -2.80
N TYR A 87 -0.28 19.70 -1.92
CA TYR A 87 -0.84 20.22 -0.68
C TYR A 87 -2.00 21.22 -0.93
N ALA A 88 -1.85 22.11 -1.91
CA ALA A 88 -2.88 23.06 -2.27
C ALA A 88 -4.18 22.35 -2.70
N HIS A 89 -4.06 21.29 -3.50
CA HIS A 89 -5.21 20.47 -3.91
C HIS A 89 -5.87 19.71 -2.75
N ALA A 90 -5.10 19.19 -1.81
CA ALA A 90 -5.64 18.56 -0.61
C ALA A 90 -6.36 19.57 0.30
N LEU A 91 -5.75 20.75 0.50
CA LEU A 91 -6.30 21.83 1.30
C LEU A 91 -7.62 22.37 0.72
N GLU A 92 -7.71 22.51 -0.61
CA GLU A 92 -8.95 22.92 -1.29
C GLU A 92 -10.12 22.00 -0.94
N VAL A 93 -9.92 20.67 -0.94
CA VAL A 93 -10.97 19.72 -0.57
C VAL A 93 -11.27 19.78 0.93
N ALA A 94 -10.25 19.95 1.78
CA ALA A 94 -10.42 20.08 3.23
C ALA A 94 -11.22 21.32 3.64
N LEU A 95 -11.05 22.45 2.95
CA LEU A 95 -11.82 23.66 3.19
C LEU A 95 -13.33 23.51 2.83
N LEU A 96 -13.64 22.59 1.91
CA LEU A 96 -15.02 22.35 1.46
C LEU A 96 -15.71 21.20 2.23
N ASN A 97 -14.95 20.36 2.95
CA ASN A 97 -15.53 19.21 3.65
C ASN A 97 -14.94 19.03 5.05
N PRO A 98 -15.76 19.17 6.12
CA PRO A 98 -15.29 19.11 7.50
C PRO A 98 -14.78 17.72 7.93
N ARG A 99 -15.05 16.67 7.17
CA ARG A 99 -14.50 15.33 7.41
C ARG A 99 -13.04 15.17 6.95
N VAL A 100 -12.49 16.16 6.23
CA VAL A 100 -11.12 16.13 5.69
C VAL A 100 -10.25 17.11 6.42
N LEU A 101 -9.13 16.64 6.97
CA LEU A 101 -8.08 17.46 7.55
C LEU A 101 -6.82 17.32 6.69
N ALA A 102 -6.28 18.42 6.19
CA ALA A 102 -4.99 18.48 5.49
C ALA A 102 -3.91 19.02 6.44
N ILE A 103 -2.87 18.23 6.66
CA ILE A 103 -1.70 18.58 7.48
C ILE A 103 -0.48 18.61 6.58
N GLN A 104 0.39 19.61 6.74
CA GLN A 104 1.69 19.65 6.05
C GLN A 104 2.82 19.48 7.05
N ASN A 105 3.74 18.56 6.77
CA ASN A 105 4.97 18.40 7.53
C ASN A 105 5.94 19.55 7.24
N PRO A 106 6.74 20.00 8.22
CA PRO A 106 7.66 21.12 8.03
C PRO A 106 8.83 20.81 7.09
N TYR A 107 9.14 19.54 6.87
CA TYR A 107 10.13 19.01 5.93
C TYR A 107 9.77 17.58 5.54
N ASN A 108 10.42 17.02 4.53
CA ASN A 108 10.20 15.63 4.13
C ASN A 108 10.70 14.67 5.22
N MET A 109 9.77 14.15 6.02
CA MET A 109 10.02 13.23 7.13
C MET A 109 9.97 11.76 6.70
N GLY A 110 9.50 11.48 5.50
CA GLY A 110 9.22 10.15 4.96
C GLY A 110 7.84 9.63 5.36
N LYS A 111 7.26 8.80 4.48
CA LYS A 111 5.88 8.28 4.58
C LYS A 111 5.54 7.72 5.97
N ARG A 112 6.45 6.96 6.59
CA ARG A 112 6.24 6.35 7.90
C ARG A 112 5.96 7.40 8.99
N ARG A 113 6.78 8.44 9.08
CA ARG A 113 6.61 9.52 10.06
C ARG A 113 5.35 10.34 9.77
N GLY A 114 5.02 10.54 8.48
CA GLY A 114 3.75 11.16 8.08
C GLY A 114 2.55 10.36 8.60
N ILE A 115 2.54 9.04 8.44
CA ILE A 115 1.49 8.17 8.98
C ILE A 115 1.42 8.28 10.51
N ASN A 116 2.55 8.18 11.22
CA ASN A 116 2.57 8.30 12.68
C ASN A 116 2.04 9.66 13.14
N ASN A 117 2.40 10.74 12.46
CA ASN A 117 1.86 12.07 12.73
C ASN A 117 0.33 12.10 12.63
N ALA A 118 -0.23 11.55 11.54
CA ALA A 118 -1.68 11.43 11.39
C ALA A 118 -2.35 10.59 12.48
N VAL A 119 -1.74 9.45 12.86
CA VAL A 119 -2.26 8.56 13.91
C VAL A 119 -2.33 9.24 15.27
N ARG A 120 -1.38 10.14 15.58
CA ARG A 120 -1.41 10.95 16.81
C ARG A 120 -2.58 11.94 16.82
N HIS A 121 -2.93 12.52 15.66
CA HIS A 121 -4.07 13.44 15.52
C HIS A 121 -5.41 12.72 15.47
N ALA A 122 -5.43 11.44 15.10
CA ALA A 122 -6.67 10.65 15.04
C ALA A 122 -7.16 10.28 16.45
N THR A 123 -8.47 10.29 16.64
CA THR A 123 -9.14 9.84 17.88
C THR A 123 -9.97 8.58 17.69
N SER A 124 -10.07 8.08 16.46
CA SER A 124 -10.87 6.92 16.07
C SER A 124 -10.30 5.60 16.61
N GLU A 125 -11.14 4.56 16.67
CA GLU A 125 -10.76 3.21 17.07
C GLU A 125 -9.90 2.51 16.00
N VAL A 126 -10.21 2.77 14.72
CA VAL A 126 -9.56 2.13 13.58
C VAL A 126 -8.91 3.19 12.70
N ILE A 127 -7.69 2.94 12.27
CA ILE A 127 -6.97 3.71 11.27
C ILE A 127 -6.95 2.92 9.97
N VAL A 128 -7.35 3.54 8.86
CA VAL A 128 -7.21 2.95 7.52
C VAL A 128 -6.12 3.71 6.78
N SER A 129 -5.01 3.05 6.45
CA SER A 129 -3.97 3.65 5.62
C SER A 129 -4.29 3.43 4.14
N VAL A 130 -4.25 4.51 3.35
CA VAL A 130 -4.49 4.51 1.90
C VAL A 130 -3.41 5.34 1.22
N ASP A 131 -2.76 4.80 0.19
CA ASP A 131 -1.78 5.55 -0.60
C ASP A 131 -2.45 6.68 -1.41
N SER A 132 -1.72 7.76 -1.67
CA SER A 132 -2.23 8.99 -2.31
C SER A 132 -2.60 8.86 -3.79
N ASP A 133 -2.26 7.73 -4.42
CA ASP A 133 -2.55 7.40 -5.83
C ASP A 133 -3.60 6.28 -5.98
N VAL A 134 -4.37 6.03 -4.93
CA VAL A 134 -5.32 4.91 -4.85
C VAL A 134 -6.75 5.42 -4.90
N VAL A 135 -7.58 4.79 -5.73
CA VAL A 135 -9.04 4.94 -5.74
C VAL A 135 -9.66 3.77 -4.99
N VAL A 136 -10.48 4.07 -3.99
CA VAL A 136 -11.04 3.08 -3.06
C VAL A 136 -12.51 2.81 -3.40
N ASP A 137 -12.91 1.53 -3.45
CA ASP A 137 -14.30 1.16 -3.70
C ASP A 137 -15.21 1.66 -2.57
N PRO A 138 -16.47 2.09 -2.88
CA PRO A 138 -17.36 2.69 -1.90
C PRO A 138 -17.64 1.84 -0.65
N ARG A 139 -17.56 0.53 -0.73
CA ARG A 139 -17.79 -0.39 0.39
C ARG A 139 -16.54 -0.84 1.12
N ALA A 140 -15.36 -0.38 0.70
CA ALA A 140 -14.10 -0.94 1.17
C ALA A 140 -13.87 -0.76 2.68
N VAL A 141 -14.14 0.43 3.23
CA VAL A 141 -14.00 0.69 4.67
C VAL A 141 -14.92 -0.23 5.48
N ARG A 142 -16.20 -0.34 5.08
CA ARG A 142 -17.17 -1.23 5.71
C ARG A 142 -16.72 -2.69 5.69
N GLU A 143 -16.20 -3.16 4.57
CA GLU A 143 -15.72 -4.53 4.43
C GLU A 143 -14.45 -4.82 5.24
N LEU A 144 -13.56 -3.84 5.43
CA LEU A 144 -12.39 -3.98 6.30
C LEU A 144 -12.79 -4.12 7.77
N VAL A 145 -13.64 -3.22 8.27
CA VAL A 145 -13.95 -3.16 9.71
C VAL A 145 -14.72 -4.39 10.21
N LYS A 146 -15.52 -5.04 9.35
CA LYS A 146 -16.23 -6.29 9.66
C LYS A 146 -15.31 -7.43 10.13
N HIS A 147 -14.04 -7.37 9.79
CA HIS A 147 -13.06 -8.42 10.13
C HIS A 147 -12.42 -8.23 11.51
N PHE A 148 -12.65 -7.14 12.22
CA PHE A 148 -12.20 -6.96 13.60
C PHE A 148 -13.14 -7.69 14.57
N THR A 149 -13.18 -9.02 14.48
CA THR A 149 -14.08 -9.90 15.25
C THR A 149 -13.58 -10.24 16.65
N SER A 150 -12.32 -9.92 16.96
CA SER A 150 -11.70 -10.07 18.28
C SER A 150 -10.57 -9.06 18.44
N ASP A 151 -10.14 -8.82 19.69
CA ASP A 151 -9.03 -7.89 20.00
C ASP A 151 -7.68 -8.41 19.52
N GLU A 152 -7.57 -9.70 19.26
CA GLU A 152 -6.36 -10.31 18.70
C GLU A 152 -6.10 -9.88 17.23
N ILE A 153 -7.16 -9.50 16.48
CA ILE A 153 -7.01 -9.05 15.09
C ILE A 153 -6.66 -7.57 15.11
N ALA A 154 -5.40 -7.26 14.82
CA ALA A 154 -4.88 -5.90 14.86
C ALA A 154 -4.82 -5.23 13.48
N ALA A 155 -4.81 -6.00 12.39
CA ALA A 155 -4.76 -5.44 11.05
C ALA A 155 -5.53 -6.28 10.03
N VAL A 156 -6.18 -5.58 9.09
CA VAL A 156 -7.01 -6.16 8.01
C VAL A 156 -6.66 -5.48 6.70
N GLY A 157 -6.09 -6.22 5.75
CA GLY A 157 -5.77 -5.71 4.42
C GLY A 157 -6.91 -5.87 3.43
N GLY A 158 -6.99 -4.96 2.47
CA GLY A 158 -7.84 -5.06 1.30
C GLY A 158 -7.14 -5.68 0.10
N ARG A 159 -7.88 -5.82 -0.99
CA ARG A 159 -7.41 -6.29 -2.29
C ARG A 159 -7.10 -5.10 -3.20
N VAL A 160 -5.96 -5.16 -3.85
CA VAL A 160 -5.52 -4.12 -4.79
C VAL A 160 -5.66 -4.61 -6.23
N HIS A 161 -6.31 -3.82 -7.05
CA HIS A 161 -6.41 -4.00 -8.49
C HIS A 161 -5.53 -3.00 -9.23
N VAL A 162 -5.17 -3.33 -10.47
CA VAL A 162 -4.45 -2.42 -11.37
C VAL A 162 -5.48 -1.64 -12.19
N LEU A 163 -5.56 -0.32 -11.98
CA LEU A 163 -6.52 0.57 -12.62
C LEU A 163 -6.28 0.63 -14.14
N ASN A 164 -5.04 0.81 -14.54
CA ASN A 164 -4.61 0.91 -15.94
C ASN A 164 -4.21 -0.44 -16.54
N ALA A 165 -4.88 -1.52 -16.16
CA ALA A 165 -4.55 -2.87 -16.59
C ALA A 165 -4.55 -3.07 -18.11
N ASN A 166 -5.31 -2.26 -18.85
CA ASN A 166 -5.47 -2.40 -20.31
C ASN A 166 -4.52 -1.51 -21.15
N ASP A 167 -3.67 -0.67 -20.53
CA ASP A 167 -2.83 0.28 -21.27
C ASP A 167 -1.83 -0.43 -22.20
N ASN A 168 -1.11 -1.44 -21.67
CA ASN A 168 -0.15 -2.18 -22.47
C ASN A 168 0.09 -3.61 -21.93
N TRP A 169 1.01 -4.33 -22.57
CA TRP A 169 1.36 -5.71 -22.18
C TRP A 169 1.93 -5.80 -20.74
N LEU A 170 2.69 -4.79 -20.32
CA LEU A 170 3.36 -4.77 -19.02
C LEU A 170 2.34 -4.56 -17.89
N SER A 171 1.37 -3.66 -18.07
CA SER A 171 0.29 -3.44 -17.11
C SER A 171 -0.67 -4.66 -17.06
N ARG A 172 -0.97 -5.30 -18.19
CA ARG A 172 -1.76 -6.54 -18.24
C ARG A 172 -1.10 -7.68 -17.48
N MET A 173 0.19 -7.90 -17.72
CA MET A 173 0.98 -8.88 -16.96
C MET A 173 0.95 -8.59 -15.46
N GLN A 174 1.13 -7.33 -15.05
CA GLN A 174 1.10 -6.93 -13.65
C GLN A 174 -0.28 -7.15 -13.02
N ALA A 175 -1.37 -6.88 -13.72
CA ALA A 175 -2.72 -7.11 -13.22
C ALA A 175 -2.95 -8.59 -12.86
N ILE A 176 -2.51 -9.52 -13.72
CA ILE A 176 -2.58 -10.96 -13.43
C ILE A 176 -1.67 -11.32 -12.24
N LYS A 177 -0.45 -10.75 -12.18
CA LYS A 177 0.48 -10.95 -11.05
C LYS A 177 -0.11 -10.47 -9.72
N TYR A 178 -0.78 -9.29 -9.71
CA TYR A 178 -1.47 -8.77 -8.53
C TYR A 178 -2.60 -9.71 -8.10
N TRP A 179 -3.41 -10.16 -9.05
CA TRP A 179 -4.48 -11.10 -8.76
C TRP A 179 -3.96 -12.36 -8.06
N PHE A 180 -2.89 -13.02 -8.58
CA PHE A 180 -2.27 -14.16 -7.92
C PHE A 180 -1.72 -13.82 -6.53
N GLY A 181 -1.16 -12.64 -6.36
CA GLY A 181 -0.65 -12.17 -5.08
C GLY A 181 -1.72 -12.15 -4.00
N TYR A 182 -2.92 -11.67 -4.31
CA TYR A 182 -4.02 -11.55 -3.35
C TYR A 182 -4.82 -12.85 -3.22
N GLU A 183 -5.19 -13.47 -4.34
CA GLU A 183 -6.06 -14.64 -4.34
C GLU A 183 -5.39 -15.93 -3.85
N TYR A 184 -4.07 -16.03 -4.00
CA TYR A 184 -3.34 -17.24 -3.64
C TYR A 184 -2.35 -17.00 -2.51
N LEU A 185 -1.37 -16.12 -2.71
CA LEU A 185 -0.23 -16.03 -1.79
C LEU A 185 -0.67 -15.49 -0.42
N LYS A 186 -1.32 -14.33 -0.40
CA LYS A 186 -1.82 -13.75 0.86
C LYS A 186 -3.00 -14.52 1.45
N ASN A 187 -3.77 -15.21 0.61
CA ASN A 187 -4.88 -16.03 1.07
C ASN A 187 -4.42 -17.23 1.90
N VAL A 188 -3.28 -17.86 1.55
CA VAL A 188 -2.66 -18.88 2.39
C VAL A 188 -2.32 -18.33 3.77
N GLU A 189 -1.65 -17.17 3.82
CA GLU A 189 -1.26 -16.50 5.06
C GLU A 189 -2.49 -16.09 5.90
N ARG A 190 -3.55 -15.60 5.26
CA ARG A 190 -4.82 -15.22 5.89
C ARG A 190 -5.44 -16.36 6.68
N TRP A 191 -5.41 -17.57 6.12
CA TRP A 191 -5.99 -18.75 6.76
C TRP A 191 -5.43 -19.06 8.15
N PHE A 192 -4.18 -18.68 8.36
CA PHE A 192 -3.47 -18.89 9.62
C PHE A 192 -3.35 -17.61 10.47
N GLY A 193 -4.08 -16.56 10.11
CA GLY A 193 -4.09 -15.29 10.86
C GLY A 193 -2.76 -14.56 10.90
N SER A 194 -1.88 -14.80 9.92
CA SER A 194 -0.51 -14.26 9.88
C SER A 194 -0.14 -13.79 8.48
N VAL A 195 -0.91 -12.84 7.92
CA VAL A 195 -0.52 -12.18 6.67
C VAL A 195 0.74 -11.36 6.93
N MET A 196 1.84 -11.71 6.26
CA MET A 196 3.17 -11.14 6.53
C MET A 196 3.44 -9.81 5.83
N CYS A 197 2.57 -9.42 4.90
CA CYS A 197 2.67 -8.14 4.20
C CYS A 197 1.28 -7.64 3.79
N LEU A 198 0.73 -6.75 4.58
CA LEU A 198 -0.42 -5.95 4.19
C LEU A 198 0.04 -4.75 3.37
N SER A 199 -0.71 -4.41 2.32
CA SER A 199 -0.30 -3.35 1.38
C SER A 199 -0.64 -1.96 1.93
N GLY A 200 0.26 -1.00 1.78
CA GLY A 200 -0.03 0.40 2.07
C GLY A 200 -1.19 1.00 1.28
N CYS A 201 -1.57 0.37 0.15
CA CYS A 201 -2.68 0.85 -0.68
C CYS A 201 -4.05 0.82 0.03
N LEU A 202 -4.29 -0.20 0.87
CA LEU A 202 -5.55 -0.30 1.61
C LEU A 202 -5.38 -1.28 2.78
N THR A 203 -5.19 -0.77 3.98
CA THR A 203 -5.09 -1.58 5.20
C THR A 203 -5.66 -0.84 6.41
N ALA A 204 -6.54 -1.53 7.14
CA ALA A 204 -7.07 -1.07 8.42
C ALA A 204 -6.25 -1.63 9.57
N TYR A 205 -6.05 -0.82 10.61
CA TYR A 205 -5.31 -1.14 11.82
C TYR A 205 -6.08 -0.72 13.06
N ARG A 206 -5.97 -1.45 14.17
CA ARG A 206 -6.35 -0.92 15.47
C ARG A 206 -5.42 0.23 15.85
N ARG A 207 -5.97 1.39 16.15
CA ARG A 207 -5.18 2.57 16.55
C ARG A 207 -4.33 2.30 17.78
N SER A 208 -4.86 1.59 18.77
CA SER A 208 -4.13 1.22 19.99
C SER A 208 -2.83 0.46 19.69
N VAL A 209 -2.87 -0.48 18.73
CA VAL A 209 -1.69 -1.26 18.34
C VAL A 209 -0.68 -0.40 17.56
N LEU A 210 -1.14 0.53 16.71
CA LEU A 210 -0.22 1.46 16.03
C LEU A 210 0.51 2.35 17.03
N MET A 211 -0.17 2.85 18.07
CA MET A 211 0.42 3.66 19.13
C MET A 211 1.40 2.85 19.99
N GLU A 212 1.08 1.59 20.28
CA GLU A 212 1.97 0.67 21.02
C GLU A 212 3.28 0.43 20.25
N LEU A 213 3.19 0.24 18.93
CA LEU A 213 4.35 -0.09 18.08
C LEU A 213 5.11 1.14 17.57
N GLU A 214 4.60 2.34 17.75
CA GLU A 214 5.21 3.57 17.26
C GLU A 214 6.70 3.72 17.61
N PRO A 215 7.16 3.47 18.86
CA PRO A 215 8.58 3.61 19.21
C PRO A 215 9.48 2.68 18.39
N ILE A 216 9.00 1.46 18.07
CA ILE A 216 9.73 0.50 17.24
C ILE A 216 9.76 0.94 15.77
N LEU A 217 8.65 1.56 15.31
CA LEU A 217 8.55 2.07 13.96
C LEU A 217 9.52 3.25 13.73
N GLU A 218 9.64 4.15 14.70
CA GLU A 218 10.52 5.33 14.59
C GLU A 218 12.01 4.95 14.57
N THR A 219 12.42 3.90 15.29
CA THR A 219 13.82 3.48 15.44
C THR A 219 14.25 2.38 14.48
N ARG A 220 13.48 2.16 13.38
CA ARG A 220 13.79 1.08 12.43
C ARG A 220 15.18 1.22 11.83
N ASN A 221 16.00 0.17 12.03
CA ASN A 221 17.30 0.06 11.42
C ASN A 221 17.60 -1.40 11.03
N LEU A 222 18.60 -1.61 10.19
CA LEU A 222 19.20 -2.92 9.90
C LEU A 222 20.70 -2.80 10.12
N LEU A 223 21.24 -3.53 11.12
CA LEU A 223 22.66 -3.51 11.46
C LEU A 223 23.22 -2.08 11.66
N GLY A 224 22.42 -1.20 12.30
CA GLY A 224 22.80 0.19 12.55
C GLY A 224 22.50 1.16 11.41
N VAL A 225 22.09 0.68 10.23
CA VAL A 225 21.71 1.54 9.09
C VAL A 225 20.20 1.86 9.16
N PRO A 226 19.80 3.14 9.22
CA PRO A 226 18.38 3.51 9.21
C PRO A 226 17.69 3.08 7.90
N ILE A 227 16.51 2.47 8.00
CA ILE A 227 15.72 2.03 6.86
C ILE A 227 14.47 2.90 6.74
N LYS A 228 14.34 3.65 5.64
CA LYS A 228 13.26 4.62 5.42
C LYS A 228 12.12 4.11 4.50
N TYR A 229 12.22 2.91 3.93
CA TYR A 229 11.26 2.32 2.97
C TYR A 229 10.64 1.01 3.47
N GLY A 230 9.51 0.58 2.87
CA GLY A 230 8.84 -0.69 3.17
C GLY A 230 8.24 -0.72 4.56
N GLU A 231 7.61 0.37 4.96
CA GLU A 231 6.94 0.57 6.24
C GLU A 231 5.78 -0.40 6.44
N ASP A 232 5.01 -0.67 5.39
CA ASP A 232 3.86 -1.56 5.38
C ASP A 232 4.23 -3.00 5.78
N ARG A 233 5.27 -3.53 5.17
CA ARG A 233 5.80 -4.86 5.46
C ARG A 233 6.39 -4.93 6.87
N PHE A 234 7.18 -3.93 7.24
CA PHE A 234 7.79 -3.85 8.57
C PHE A 234 6.73 -3.78 9.66
N LEU A 235 5.75 -2.89 9.52
CA LEU A 235 4.63 -2.74 10.45
C LEU A 235 3.86 -4.06 10.60
N THR A 236 3.48 -4.68 9.47
CA THR A 236 2.76 -5.95 9.49
C THR A 236 3.53 -7.02 10.26
N ARG A 237 4.84 -7.13 10.03
CA ARG A 237 5.70 -8.07 10.75
C ARG A 237 5.80 -7.75 12.24
N GLN A 238 5.89 -6.48 12.65
CA GLN A 238 5.92 -6.11 14.08
C GLN A 238 4.60 -6.44 14.77
N ILE A 239 3.45 -6.24 14.12
CA ILE A 239 2.14 -6.65 14.61
C ILE A 239 2.10 -8.16 14.89
N VAL A 240 2.55 -8.98 13.92
CA VAL A 240 2.59 -10.44 14.09
C VAL A 240 3.60 -10.85 15.18
N LYS A 241 4.75 -10.17 15.25
CA LYS A 241 5.77 -10.41 16.28
C LYS A 241 5.29 -10.05 17.70
N ALA A 242 4.43 -9.05 17.83
CA ALA A 242 3.79 -8.67 19.09
C ALA A 242 2.68 -9.66 19.51
N GLY A 243 2.41 -10.69 18.73
CA GLY A 243 1.41 -11.73 19.04
C GLY A 243 0.01 -11.47 18.49
N TYR A 244 -0.19 -10.35 17.79
CA TYR A 244 -1.47 -10.05 17.16
C TYR A 244 -1.65 -10.81 15.85
N LYS A 245 -2.92 -10.99 15.47
CA LYS A 245 -3.29 -11.58 14.18
C LYS A 245 -3.46 -10.52 13.11
N THR A 246 -3.04 -10.87 11.90
CA THR A 246 -3.26 -10.09 10.69
C THR A 246 -4.08 -10.90 9.70
N THR A 247 -5.02 -10.26 9.04
CA THR A 247 -5.88 -10.92 8.05
C THR A 247 -6.09 -10.03 6.82
N MET A 248 -6.84 -10.49 5.86
CA MET A 248 -7.25 -9.71 4.71
C MET A 248 -8.63 -10.10 4.22
N THR A 249 -9.27 -9.22 3.48
CA THR A 249 -10.53 -9.49 2.80
C THR A 249 -10.43 -9.13 1.31
N LEU A 250 -11.04 -9.98 0.48
CA LEU A 250 -11.10 -9.75 -0.97
C LEU A 250 -12.26 -8.82 -1.35
N GLN A 251 -13.18 -8.56 -0.42
CA GLN A 251 -14.35 -7.71 -0.61
C GLN A 251 -14.02 -6.22 -0.48
N ALA A 252 -13.02 -5.86 0.34
CA ALA A 252 -12.51 -4.49 0.40
C ALA A 252 -11.53 -4.28 -0.75
N GLN A 253 -11.92 -3.49 -1.75
CA GLN A 253 -11.17 -3.33 -2.99
C GLN A 253 -10.67 -1.90 -3.16
N CYS A 254 -9.53 -1.77 -3.81
CA CYS A 254 -9.00 -0.50 -4.26
C CYS A 254 -8.21 -0.67 -5.56
N HIS A 255 -7.98 0.44 -6.24
CA HIS A 255 -7.35 0.48 -7.56
C HIS A 255 -6.15 1.43 -7.54
N THR A 256 -4.99 0.98 -8.04
CA THR A 256 -3.77 1.78 -8.17
C THR A 256 -3.20 1.68 -9.58
N MET A 257 -2.38 2.64 -9.96
CA MET A 257 -1.69 2.64 -11.25
C MET A 257 -0.48 1.71 -11.23
N ALA A 258 -0.35 0.87 -12.25
CA ALA A 258 0.86 0.08 -12.46
C ALA A 258 1.80 0.76 -13.46
N PRO A 259 3.12 0.60 -13.32
CA PRO A 259 4.09 1.08 -14.30
C PRO A 259 3.81 0.58 -15.71
N THR A 260 3.87 1.49 -16.69
CA THR A 260 3.67 1.20 -18.11
C THR A 260 4.98 1.14 -18.90
N THR A 261 6.10 1.59 -18.31
CA THR A 261 7.42 1.52 -18.90
C THR A 261 8.33 0.54 -18.15
N LEU A 262 9.28 -0.08 -18.86
CA LEU A 262 10.24 -1.01 -18.24
C LEU A 262 11.10 -0.33 -17.19
N THR A 263 11.50 0.93 -17.40
CA THR A 263 12.29 1.70 -16.44
C THR A 263 11.53 1.90 -15.13
N SER A 264 10.29 2.41 -15.19
CA SER A 264 9.46 2.60 -13.99
C SER A 264 9.15 1.27 -13.29
N TYR A 265 8.91 0.20 -14.08
CA TYR A 265 8.71 -1.13 -13.52
C TYR A 265 9.97 -1.64 -12.80
N PHE A 266 11.14 -1.50 -13.42
CA PHE A 266 12.41 -1.94 -12.82
C PHE A 266 12.69 -1.19 -11.50
N ASN A 267 12.52 0.13 -11.47
CA ASN A 267 12.68 0.95 -10.28
C ASN A 267 11.71 0.52 -9.16
N GLN A 268 10.43 0.27 -9.51
CA GLN A 268 9.46 -0.25 -8.55
C GLN A 268 9.88 -1.64 -8.01
N GLN A 269 10.32 -2.56 -8.90
CA GLN A 269 10.77 -3.89 -8.48
C GLN A 269 12.03 -3.81 -7.62
N LEU A 270 12.97 -2.91 -7.92
CA LEU A 270 14.18 -2.69 -7.13
C LEU A 270 13.83 -2.22 -5.71
N ARG A 271 12.95 -1.23 -5.58
CA ARG A 271 12.45 -0.75 -4.29
C ARG A 271 11.78 -1.88 -3.48
N TRP A 272 10.88 -2.63 -4.12
CA TRP A 272 10.23 -3.76 -3.45
C TRP A 272 11.23 -4.86 -3.07
N ARG A 273 12.26 -5.08 -3.87
CA ARG A 273 13.29 -6.08 -3.59
C ARG A 273 14.13 -5.70 -2.38
N ARG A 274 14.54 -4.43 -2.27
CA ARG A 274 15.20 -3.88 -1.08
C ARG A 274 14.35 -4.13 0.17
N SER A 275 13.07 -3.75 0.13
CA SER A 275 12.14 -3.98 1.23
C SER A 275 12.00 -5.45 1.60
N ASN A 276 11.90 -6.34 0.60
CA ASN A 276 11.80 -7.79 0.81
C ASN A 276 13.05 -8.35 1.51
N ILE A 277 14.24 -7.96 1.06
CA ILE A 277 15.51 -8.44 1.63
C ILE A 277 15.65 -8.00 3.08
N VAL A 278 15.43 -6.72 3.37
CA VAL A 278 15.50 -6.17 4.74
C VAL A 278 14.52 -6.89 5.67
N ASP A 279 13.28 -7.06 5.20
CA ASP A 279 12.25 -7.70 6.01
C ASP A 279 12.52 -9.19 6.22
N MET A 280 13.00 -9.90 5.19
CA MET A 280 13.36 -11.31 5.29
C MET A 280 14.50 -11.54 6.27
N ILE A 281 15.56 -10.72 6.22
CA ILE A 281 16.67 -10.81 7.19
C ILE A 281 16.14 -10.58 8.62
N GLY A 282 15.34 -9.55 8.83
CA GLY A 282 14.77 -9.23 10.14
C GLY A 282 13.71 -10.22 10.64
N GLY A 283 13.12 -11.02 9.75
CA GLY A 283 12.01 -11.92 10.07
C GLY A 283 12.38 -13.41 10.15
N VAL A 284 13.56 -13.82 9.69
CA VAL A 284 13.98 -15.25 9.69
C VAL A 284 13.90 -15.88 11.07
N SER A 285 14.38 -15.19 12.10
CA SER A 285 14.34 -15.69 13.48
C SER A 285 12.92 -15.89 14.01
N HIS A 286 11.96 -15.13 13.50
CA HIS A 286 10.56 -15.21 13.89
C HIS A 286 9.75 -16.22 13.05
N ALA A 287 10.25 -16.61 11.89
CA ALA A 287 9.53 -17.54 11.00
C ALA A 287 9.20 -18.89 11.68
N TRP A 288 10.01 -19.32 12.64
CA TRP A 288 9.81 -20.57 13.39
C TRP A 288 8.70 -20.50 14.43
N SER A 289 8.30 -19.31 14.88
CA SER A 289 7.17 -19.10 15.79
C SER A 289 5.82 -18.96 15.09
N LEU A 290 5.82 -18.85 13.76
CA LEU A 290 4.60 -18.82 12.94
C LEU A 290 4.00 -20.23 12.80
N HIS A 291 2.73 -20.29 12.37
CA HIS A 291 2.17 -21.56 11.95
C HIS A 291 3.05 -22.21 10.87
N PRO A 292 3.36 -23.52 10.93
CA PRO A 292 4.35 -24.16 10.02
C PRO A 292 4.12 -23.86 8.54
N VAL A 293 2.87 -23.84 8.07
CA VAL A 293 2.53 -23.51 6.68
C VAL A 293 2.97 -22.10 6.33
N VAL A 294 2.73 -21.11 7.19
CA VAL A 294 3.13 -19.72 6.97
C VAL A 294 4.65 -19.56 7.07
N GLY A 295 5.27 -20.22 8.06
CA GLY A 295 6.72 -20.23 8.21
C GLY A 295 7.43 -20.81 6.97
N ILE A 296 6.97 -21.95 6.47
CA ILE A 296 7.48 -22.56 5.22
C ILE A 296 7.24 -21.63 4.03
N HIS A 297 6.04 -21.02 3.95
CA HIS A 297 5.73 -20.07 2.88
C HIS A 297 6.68 -18.85 2.91
N TYR A 298 6.93 -18.29 4.09
CA TYR A 298 7.86 -17.17 4.30
C TYR A 298 9.29 -17.56 3.94
N LEU A 299 9.79 -18.70 4.46
CA LEU A 299 11.14 -19.19 4.16
C LEU A 299 11.30 -19.59 2.70
N SER A 300 10.24 -20.06 2.04
CA SER A 300 10.27 -20.36 0.61
C SER A 300 10.51 -19.13 -0.26
N LEU A 301 10.00 -17.97 0.15
CA LEU A 301 10.30 -16.69 -0.51
C LEU A 301 11.79 -16.33 -0.40
N PHE A 302 12.35 -16.52 0.79
CA PHE A 302 13.76 -16.31 1.05
C PHE A 302 14.62 -17.28 0.21
N ALA A 303 14.29 -18.58 0.22
CA ALA A 303 14.97 -19.57 -0.57
C ALA A 303 14.92 -19.27 -2.08
N MET A 304 13.77 -18.83 -2.59
CA MET A 304 13.59 -18.47 -4.00
C MET A 304 14.44 -17.25 -4.40
N LEU A 305 14.63 -16.29 -3.50
CA LEU A 305 15.45 -15.11 -3.76
C LEU A 305 16.88 -15.45 -4.15
N PHE A 306 17.45 -16.48 -3.51
CA PHE A 306 18.82 -16.91 -3.72
C PHE A 306 18.94 -18.08 -4.71
N SER A 307 17.98 -19.01 -4.72
CA SER A 307 18.06 -20.20 -5.59
C SER A 307 17.74 -19.87 -7.06
N TYR A 308 16.86 -18.93 -7.33
CA TYR A 308 16.46 -18.62 -8.71
C TYR A 308 17.63 -18.13 -9.58
N PRO A 309 18.51 -17.21 -9.16
CA PRO A 309 19.70 -16.85 -9.91
C PRO A 309 20.63 -18.05 -10.17
N LEU A 310 20.79 -18.94 -9.18
CA LEU A 310 21.63 -20.13 -9.31
C LEU A 310 21.04 -21.12 -10.32
N VAL A 311 19.74 -21.35 -10.31
CA VAL A 311 19.04 -22.20 -11.29
C VAL A 311 19.21 -21.66 -12.71
N ILE A 312 19.08 -20.35 -12.92
CA ILE A 312 19.30 -19.75 -14.24
C ILE A 312 20.77 -19.90 -14.67
N PHE A 313 21.71 -19.53 -13.81
CA PHE A 313 23.14 -19.67 -14.09
C PHE A 313 23.46 -21.11 -14.49
N GLN A 314 23.01 -22.09 -13.71
CA GLN A 314 23.17 -23.49 -14.02
C GLN A 314 22.59 -23.87 -15.38
N SER A 315 21.36 -23.43 -15.68
CA SER A 315 20.72 -23.79 -16.95
C SER A 315 21.48 -23.24 -18.15
N LEU A 316 22.14 -22.09 -18.01
CA LEU A 316 23.04 -21.53 -19.03
C LEU A 316 24.30 -22.39 -19.21
N VAL A 317 24.96 -22.80 -18.09
CA VAL A 317 26.19 -23.61 -18.13
C VAL A 317 25.91 -25.02 -18.68
N SER A 318 24.77 -25.62 -18.33
CA SER A 318 24.37 -26.95 -18.79
C SER A 318 23.75 -26.99 -20.17
N GLY A 319 23.55 -25.84 -20.83
CA GLY A 319 22.90 -25.76 -22.15
C GLY A 319 21.38 -26.03 -22.12
N THR A 320 20.76 -26.10 -20.92
CA THR A 320 19.33 -26.39 -20.76
C THR A 320 18.46 -25.13 -20.61
N PHE A 321 19.03 -23.96 -20.83
CA PHE A 321 18.34 -22.68 -20.65
C PHE A 321 17.02 -22.57 -21.43
N TRP A 322 17.03 -22.95 -22.72
CA TRP A 322 15.84 -22.83 -23.56
C TRP A 322 14.74 -23.82 -23.17
N SER A 323 15.09 -25.04 -22.79
CA SER A 323 14.11 -26.01 -22.29
C SER A 323 13.51 -25.56 -20.96
N GLY A 324 14.34 -25.01 -20.06
CA GLY A 324 13.88 -24.39 -18.81
C GLY A 324 12.97 -23.18 -19.06
N ALA A 325 13.31 -22.31 -19.99
CA ALA A 325 12.50 -21.16 -20.35
C ALA A 325 11.13 -21.56 -20.95
N LEU A 326 11.13 -22.60 -21.82
CA LEU A 326 9.88 -23.17 -22.37
C LEU A 326 8.99 -23.76 -21.27
N LEU A 327 9.58 -24.54 -20.36
CA LEU A 327 8.84 -25.09 -19.22
C LEU A 327 8.24 -23.97 -18.35
N HIS A 328 9.04 -22.95 -18.06
CA HIS A 328 8.57 -21.78 -17.30
C HIS A 328 7.41 -21.06 -18.04
N ALA A 329 7.54 -20.84 -19.34
CA ALA A 329 6.49 -20.26 -20.15
C ALA A 329 5.20 -21.11 -20.14
N ALA A 330 5.32 -22.44 -20.26
CA ALA A 330 4.18 -23.35 -20.20
C ALA A 330 3.48 -23.32 -18.82
N LEU A 331 4.25 -23.29 -17.73
CA LEU A 331 3.70 -23.14 -16.37
C LEU A 331 2.95 -21.81 -16.19
N LEU A 332 3.53 -20.71 -16.69
CA LEU A 332 2.88 -19.40 -16.64
C LEU A 332 1.64 -19.32 -17.53
N ALA A 333 1.65 -20.00 -18.68
CA ALA A 333 0.47 -20.13 -19.53
C ALA A 333 -0.65 -20.90 -18.79
N GLY A 334 -0.29 -22.01 -18.13
CA GLY A 334 -1.23 -22.80 -17.31
C GLY A 334 -1.83 -21.96 -16.17
N LEU A 335 -1.01 -21.19 -15.45
CA LEU A 335 -1.50 -20.25 -14.44
C LEU A 335 -2.38 -19.15 -15.07
N GLY A 336 -2.02 -18.63 -16.24
CA GLY A 336 -2.85 -17.70 -16.98
C GLY A 336 -4.24 -18.28 -17.31
N CYS A 337 -4.31 -19.56 -17.68
CA CYS A 337 -5.59 -20.26 -17.88
C CYS A 337 -6.41 -20.37 -16.58
N VAL A 338 -5.75 -20.65 -15.46
CA VAL A 338 -6.41 -20.65 -14.12
C VAL A 338 -6.98 -19.27 -13.81
N TYR A 339 -6.20 -18.22 -14.03
CA TYR A 339 -6.67 -16.84 -13.90
C TYR A 339 -7.91 -16.60 -14.75
N TRP A 340 -7.85 -16.86 -16.04
CA TRP A 340 -8.95 -16.64 -16.98
C TRP A 340 -10.21 -17.42 -16.59
N PHE A 341 -10.06 -18.68 -16.20
CA PHE A 341 -11.20 -19.51 -15.78
C PHE A 341 -11.87 -18.96 -14.52
N GLN A 342 -11.10 -18.52 -13.55
CA GLN A 342 -11.63 -18.02 -12.26
C GLN A 342 -12.18 -16.60 -12.35
N THR A 343 -11.68 -15.76 -13.28
CA THR A 343 -12.09 -14.37 -13.42
C THR A 343 -13.08 -14.12 -14.57
N ARG A 344 -13.48 -15.16 -15.30
CA ARG A 344 -14.34 -15.01 -16.48
C ARG A 344 -15.66 -14.28 -16.26
N ASN A 345 -16.19 -14.32 -15.02
CA ASN A 345 -17.42 -13.65 -14.61
C ASN A 345 -17.17 -12.36 -13.82
N ASP A 346 -15.90 -11.98 -13.61
CA ASP A 346 -15.51 -10.75 -12.91
C ASP A 346 -15.26 -9.65 -13.94
N ALA A 347 -16.11 -8.64 -13.94
CA ALA A 347 -16.05 -7.55 -14.91
C ALA A 347 -14.73 -6.77 -14.87
N ALA A 348 -14.10 -6.67 -13.70
CA ALA A 348 -12.83 -5.98 -13.52
C ALA A 348 -11.63 -6.76 -14.10
N CYS A 349 -11.68 -8.11 -14.05
CA CYS A 349 -10.56 -8.99 -14.38
C CYS A 349 -10.71 -9.70 -15.75
N SER A 350 -11.95 -9.98 -16.18
CA SER A 350 -12.27 -10.88 -17.32
C SER A 350 -11.79 -10.39 -18.69
N ARG A 351 -11.38 -9.12 -18.81
CA ARG A 351 -10.95 -8.52 -20.09
C ARG A 351 -9.48 -8.75 -20.43
N ILE A 352 -8.70 -9.32 -19.49
CA ILE A 352 -7.26 -9.50 -19.69
C ILE A 352 -7.00 -10.90 -20.24
N HIS A 353 -6.42 -10.98 -21.44
CA HIS A 353 -6.08 -12.26 -22.03
C HIS A 353 -4.97 -12.98 -21.24
N PRO A 354 -5.14 -14.28 -20.89
CA PRO A 354 -4.24 -15.01 -19.99
C PRO A 354 -2.80 -15.12 -20.49
N LEU A 355 -2.58 -15.13 -21.81
CA LEU A 355 -1.24 -15.22 -22.40
C LEU A 355 -0.31 -14.05 -22.04
N TRP A 356 -0.87 -12.89 -21.62
CA TRP A 356 -0.02 -11.79 -21.15
C TRP A 356 0.82 -12.17 -19.91
N PHE A 357 0.39 -13.16 -19.15
CA PHE A 357 1.17 -13.64 -17.99
C PHE A 357 2.45 -14.36 -18.42
N VAL A 358 2.52 -14.93 -19.61
CA VAL A 358 3.72 -15.57 -20.16
C VAL A 358 4.88 -14.56 -20.28
N ALA A 359 4.61 -13.26 -20.40
CA ALA A 359 5.63 -12.22 -20.40
C ALA A 359 6.50 -12.22 -19.12
N MET A 360 6.01 -12.80 -18.01
CA MET A 360 6.80 -13.01 -16.81
C MET A 360 8.05 -13.88 -17.06
N THR A 361 8.04 -14.74 -18.08
CA THR A 361 9.21 -15.54 -18.47
C THR A 361 10.41 -14.66 -18.83
N LEU A 362 10.15 -13.48 -19.41
CA LEU A 362 11.21 -12.52 -19.75
C LEU A 362 11.54 -11.59 -18.56
N VAL A 363 10.51 -11.19 -17.82
CA VAL A 363 10.64 -10.16 -16.77
C VAL A 363 11.22 -10.73 -15.47
N MET A 364 10.85 -11.96 -15.07
CA MET A 364 11.37 -12.57 -13.85
C MET A 364 12.89 -12.75 -13.84
N PRO A 365 13.55 -13.29 -14.89
CA PRO A 365 15.00 -13.40 -14.91
C PRO A 365 15.70 -12.05 -14.66
N ILE A 366 15.26 -10.99 -15.34
CA ILE A 366 15.80 -9.64 -15.17
C ILE A 366 15.64 -9.19 -13.72
N THR A 367 14.46 -9.39 -13.13
CA THR A 367 14.18 -9.00 -11.75
C THR A 367 15.07 -9.76 -10.75
N TYR A 368 15.30 -11.05 -10.95
CA TYR A 368 16.09 -11.86 -10.01
C TYR A 368 17.60 -11.76 -10.26
N LEU A 369 18.04 -11.69 -11.51
CA LEU A 369 19.47 -11.64 -11.85
C LEU A 369 20.07 -10.25 -11.70
N ILE A 370 19.29 -9.20 -11.93
CA ILE A 370 19.78 -7.81 -11.92
C ILE A 370 19.27 -7.07 -10.70
N ALA A 371 17.93 -6.97 -10.52
CA ALA A 371 17.38 -6.17 -9.44
C ALA A 371 17.68 -6.76 -8.05
N THR A 372 17.78 -8.07 -7.89
CA THR A 372 18.07 -8.67 -6.57
C THR A 372 19.49 -8.39 -6.10
N PRO A 373 20.57 -8.68 -6.86
CA PRO A 373 21.93 -8.31 -6.47
C PRO A 373 22.07 -6.80 -6.27
N LEU A 374 21.56 -5.99 -7.20
CA LEU A 374 21.60 -4.54 -7.07
C LEU A 374 20.91 -4.05 -5.78
N ALA A 375 19.77 -4.63 -5.43
CA ALA A 375 19.09 -4.34 -4.18
C ALA A 375 19.94 -4.67 -2.95
N MET A 376 20.64 -5.82 -2.95
CA MET A 376 21.51 -6.23 -1.84
C MET A 376 22.65 -5.24 -1.58
N PHE A 377 23.24 -4.70 -2.65
CA PHE A 377 24.33 -3.73 -2.52
C PHE A 377 23.88 -2.29 -2.31
N THR A 378 22.57 -2.01 -2.42
CA THR A 378 22.01 -0.66 -2.32
C THR A 378 20.92 -0.54 -1.24
N LEU A 379 20.98 -1.36 -0.18
CA LEU A 379 20.00 -1.35 0.91
C LEU A 379 19.94 0.00 1.66
N HIS A 380 21.03 0.76 1.64
CA HIS A 380 21.11 2.08 2.26
C HIS A 380 20.38 3.17 1.44
N SER A 381 20.10 2.92 0.15
CA SER A 381 19.41 3.90 -0.69
C SER A 381 17.96 4.05 -0.26
N SER A 382 17.59 5.25 0.17
CA SER A 382 16.26 5.60 0.69
C SER A 382 15.38 6.30 -0.34
N SER A 383 15.86 6.51 -1.58
CA SER A 383 15.13 7.27 -2.59
C SER A 383 13.81 6.59 -2.98
N TRP A 384 12.74 7.37 -2.99
CA TRP A 384 11.46 7.04 -3.62
C TRP A 384 11.63 7.21 -5.15
N GLU A 385 12.40 6.32 -5.75
CA GLU A 385 12.87 6.39 -7.14
C GLU A 385 11.75 6.46 -8.19
N THR A 386 10.51 6.22 -7.81
CA THR A 386 9.37 6.29 -8.71
C THR A 386 8.80 7.69 -8.91
N ARG A 387 9.20 8.70 -8.08
CA ARG A 387 8.58 10.03 -8.06
C ARG A 387 9.59 11.19 -8.07
N GLY A 388 10.80 10.97 -8.54
CA GLY A 388 11.82 12.04 -8.69
C GLY A 388 12.40 12.55 -7.37
N HIS A 389 12.32 11.76 -6.29
CA HIS A 389 12.88 12.13 -4.99
C HIS A 389 14.38 11.94 -4.97
N GLN A 390 15.11 13.01 -4.97
CA GLN A 390 16.41 13.04 -4.29
C GLN A 390 16.07 13.19 -2.80
N GLY A 391 16.48 12.20 -1.98
CA GLY A 391 16.30 12.31 -0.54
C GLY A 391 16.89 13.65 -0.09
N ALA A 392 16.09 14.51 0.51
CA ALA A 392 16.65 15.62 1.25
C ALA A 392 17.51 15.00 2.35
N ASP A 393 18.79 15.31 2.36
CA ASP A 393 19.64 15.03 3.50
C ASP A 393 18.93 15.58 4.73
N GLU A 394 18.74 14.76 5.77
CA GLU A 394 18.24 15.28 7.04
C GLU A 394 19.12 16.48 7.37
N PRO A 395 18.56 17.66 7.65
CA PRO A 395 19.38 18.71 8.20
C PRO A 395 20.05 18.10 9.43
N THR A 396 21.37 18.00 9.39
CA THR A 396 22.16 17.58 10.55
C THR A 396 21.69 18.44 11.69
N LEU A 397 21.01 17.82 12.67
CA LEU A 397 20.57 18.53 13.85
C LEU A 397 21.84 19.15 14.43
N ASP A 398 21.94 20.46 14.36
CA ASP A 398 23.06 21.17 14.94
C ASP A 398 22.89 21.01 16.45
N LEU A 399 23.58 20.02 17.01
CA LEU A 399 23.56 19.72 18.44
C LEU A 399 23.94 20.94 19.30
N THR A 400 24.63 21.93 18.72
CA THR A 400 24.93 23.20 19.36
C THR A 400 23.66 24.05 19.55
N LEU A 401 22.71 24.05 18.60
CA LEU A 401 21.42 24.74 18.75
C LEU A 401 20.52 24.05 19.79
N VAL A 402 20.56 22.73 19.87
CA VAL A 402 19.80 21.99 20.90
C VAL A 402 20.39 22.22 22.30
N GLN A 403 21.74 22.28 22.43
CA GLN A 403 22.40 22.60 23.70
C GLN A 403 22.16 24.07 24.12
N GLN A 404 22.09 24.99 23.18
CA GLN A 404 21.75 26.39 23.46
C GLN A 404 20.28 26.55 23.87
N ALA A 405 19.35 25.80 23.26
CA ALA A 405 17.94 25.81 23.64
C ALA A 405 17.69 25.18 25.03
N VAL A 406 18.49 24.19 25.42
CA VAL A 406 18.40 23.55 26.75
C VAL A 406 19.08 24.42 27.83
N GLN A 407 20.03 25.30 27.48
CA GLN A 407 20.73 26.21 28.39
C GLN A 407 20.11 27.61 28.44
N ALA A 408 19.06 27.88 27.68
CA ALA A 408 18.31 29.13 27.82
C ALA A 408 17.63 29.17 29.19
N PRO A 409 17.82 30.23 30.00
CA PRO A 409 17.14 30.36 31.27
C PRO A 409 15.64 30.34 31.07
N GLU A 410 14.91 29.62 31.96
CA GLU A 410 13.45 29.65 31.97
C GLU A 410 12.96 31.09 31.89
N ALA A 411 12.18 31.39 30.84
CA ALA A 411 11.56 32.69 30.70
C ALA A 411 10.64 32.92 31.94
N GLU A 412 10.85 34.03 32.64
CA GLU A 412 9.96 34.46 33.71
C GLU A 412 8.50 34.40 33.24
N PRO A 413 7.57 33.96 34.12
CA PRO A 413 6.16 33.89 33.74
C PRO A 413 5.64 35.29 33.39
N MET A 414 5.23 35.47 32.17
CA MET A 414 4.58 36.70 31.69
C MET A 414 3.33 36.95 32.53
N GLU A 415 3.27 38.11 33.17
CA GLU A 415 2.04 38.59 33.84
C GLU A 415 0.88 38.61 32.86
N PRO A 416 -0.33 38.19 33.27
CA PRO A 416 -1.49 38.23 32.37
C PRO A 416 -1.82 39.68 31.99
N ALA A 417 -1.82 39.97 30.71
CA ALA A 417 -2.24 41.26 30.16
C ALA A 417 -3.68 41.62 30.62
N PRO A 418 -3.95 42.89 30.96
CA PRO A 418 -5.28 43.29 31.40
C PRO A 418 -6.30 43.14 30.28
N ALA A 419 -7.47 42.60 30.62
CA ALA A 419 -8.58 42.39 29.73
C ALA A 419 -9.00 43.68 29.02
N ALA A 420 -8.70 43.81 27.74
CA ALA A 420 -9.17 44.89 26.89
C ALA A 420 -10.60 44.57 26.43
N SER A 421 -11.58 45.29 27.05
CA SER A 421 -12.91 45.42 26.52
C SER A 421 -12.89 46.31 25.27
N GLY A 422 -12.82 45.67 24.11
CA GLY A 422 -12.83 46.37 22.84
C GLY A 422 -13.69 45.63 21.83
N THR A 423 -14.88 46.17 21.58
CA THR A 423 -15.77 45.80 20.48
C THR A 423 -15.06 45.96 19.14
N TYR A 424 -14.78 44.87 18.45
CA TYR A 424 -14.28 44.91 17.07
C TYR A 424 -15.44 45.22 16.12
N ARG A 425 -15.44 46.44 15.58
CA ARG A 425 -16.18 46.80 14.37
C ARG A 425 -15.50 46.19 13.16
N VAL A 426 -16.21 45.31 12.46
CA VAL A 426 -15.81 44.85 11.13
C VAL A 426 -15.95 46.01 10.16
N ALA A 427 -14.83 46.49 9.64
CA ALA A 427 -14.82 47.46 8.53
C ALA A 427 -15.06 46.69 7.23
N ALA A 428 -16.24 46.86 6.66
CA ALA A 428 -16.51 46.53 5.27
C ALA A 428 -15.85 47.59 4.38
N SER A 429 -14.88 47.24 3.57
CA SER A 429 -14.39 48.10 2.50
C SER A 429 -14.14 47.34 1.21
N ALA A 430 -15.02 47.71 0.25
CA ALA A 430 -14.80 47.90 -1.18
C ALA A 430 -14.57 46.67 -2.07
N LEU A 431 -15.68 46.21 -2.63
CA LEU A 431 -15.73 45.65 -3.99
C LEU A 431 -15.78 46.81 -5.00
N PRO A 432 -15.09 46.74 -6.14
CA PRO A 432 -15.36 47.68 -7.23
C PRO A 432 -16.58 47.22 -8.04
N GLU A 433 -17.44 48.18 -8.26
CA GLU A 433 -18.58 48.10 -9.17
C GLU A 433 -18.09 48.08 -10.63
N SER A 434 -18.80 47.37 -11.44
CA SER A 434 -19.45 47.79 -12.67
C SER A 434 -19.24 46.87 -13.84
N GLY A 435 -20.30 46.66 -14.52
CA GLY A 435 -20.28 46.54 -15.95
C GLY A 435 -21.26 45.55 -16.56
N THR A 436 -22.52 45.97 -16.67
CA THR A 436 -23.48 45.69 -17.77
C THR A 436 -23.67 44.27 -18.29
N HIS A 437 -24.88 43.81 -18.15
CA HIS A 437 -25.60 42.78 -18.92
C HIS A 437 -25.43 42.92 -20.45
N PRO A 438 -25.65 41.81 -21.26
CA PRO A 438 -27.05 41.35 -21.46
C PRO A 438 -27.28 39.86 -21.74
N VAL A 439 -28.54 39.48 -21.49
CA VAL A 439 -29.43 38.57 -22.26
C VAL A 439 -29.15 37.04 -22.23
N ALA A 440 -30.08 36.36 -21.57
CA ALA A 440 -30.37 34.94 -21.70
C ALA A 440 -30.99 34.61 -23.06
N PRO A 441 -30.86 33.39 -23.56
CA PRO A 441 -31.90 32.76 -24.35
C PRO A 441 -32.52 31.53 -23.69
N LYS A 442 -33.81 31.55 -23.77
CA LYS A 442 -34.91 30.62 -23.61
C LYS A 442 -34.62 29.14 -23.53
N ALA A 443 -35.32 28.52 -22.58
CA ALA A 443 -35.66 27.11 -22.49
C ALA A 443 -36.30 26.59 -23.79
N ALA A 444 -35.90 25.36 -24.20
CA ALA A 444 -36.65 24.55 -25.14
C ALA A 444 -37.10 23.28 -24.45
N GLU A 445 -38.36 23.00 -24.61
CA GLU A 445 -39.19 22.00 -24.01
C GLU A 445 -38.71 20.55 -24.27
N ALA A 446 -38.95 19.72 -23.28
CA ALA A 446 -38.93 18.28 -23.37
C ALA A 446 -40.10 17.73 -24.19
N ASN A 447 -39.85 16.71 -24.98
CA ASN A 447 -40.90 15.81 -25.45
C ASN A 447 -40.46 14.37 -25.30
N PRO A 448 -41.27 13.50 -24.67
CA PRO A 448 -40.97 12.09 -24.46
C PRO A 448 -41.65 11.21 -25.50
N MET A 449 -41.03 10.19 -25.97
CA MET A 449 -41.56 8.94 -26.57
C MET A 449 -40.41 8.22 -27.29
N SER A 450 -40.21 6.94 -27.28
CA SER A 450 -40.91 5.69 -26.98
C SER A 450 -39.87 4.60 -27.13
N LEU A 451 -39.83 3.63 -26.24
CA LEU A 451 -40.13 2.20 -26.36
C LEU A 451 -39.79 1.47 -27.69
N ALA A 452 -39.07 0.35 -27.51
CA ALA A 452 -39.04 -0.88 -28.32
C ALA A 452 -37.98 -0.98 -29.44
N ALA A 453 -36.95 -1.74 -29.19
CA ALA A 453 -36.62 -3.05 -29.76
C ALA A 453 -35.29 -3.54 -29.12
#